data_eb600a904ff3b82ec929059ea6103f60
#
_entry.id   eb600a904ff3b82ec929059ea6103f60
#
_cell.length_a   1.000
_cell.length_b   1.000
_cell.length_c   1.000
_cell.angle_alpha   90.00
_cell.angle_beta   90.00
_cell.angle_gamma   90.00
#
_symmetry.space_group_name_H-M   'P 1'
#
loop_
_entity.id
_entity.type
_entity.pdbx_description
1 polymer ?
#
loop_
_entity_poly.entity_id
_entity_poly.type
_entity_poly.pdbx_seq_one_letter_code
_entity_poly.pdbx_strand_id
1 'polypeptide(L)'
;YQTWSGGPMIEYVEAGFGQPLDEYIDKYNLKDVLMDAALEQGTYNGKVYGLPVLNVAISGIYYNKEMFEQYNLEVPTTISDLEKVCDTLVENGITPFALANASKWTGSMYFMNLATRYGGLEPFQKAVSGEGTFEDESFVYAGEKIQEWVKKGYFPEGVNSLSEDDGQGKQLLYQDKAAMTCIGSWYTGTIKQDSEEFYNKLGWFPFPAVDGSSADASIIIGTIGDGFLTFNCTGEKLDAAFEMASYYFDDEELDFMVENGKIPPVKKAKEMITDPVSQQILEAATNASSVQLWYDQYLPPVVSEAHKDTCQELFGLTMTPEEANKELQKAMDEYNSSHNEE
;
A
#
# COMPACT_ATOMS: atom_id res chain seq x y z
N TYR A 1 -11.46 -1.04 -18.82
CA TYR A 1 -10.66 -2.00 -18.05
C TYR A 1 -10.22 -1.38 -16.73
N GLN A 2 -10.00 -2.21 -15.74
CA GLN A 2 -9.45 -1.79 -14.47
C GLN A 2 -7.91 -1.88 -14.52
N THR A 3 -7.22 -0.91 -13.91
CA THR A 3 -5.78 -0.87 -13.72
C THR A 3 -5.45 -0.25 -12.36
N TRP A 4 -4.19 -0.25 -11.98
CA TRP A 4 -3.69 0.59 -10.90
C TRP A 4 -3.21 1.93 -11.47
N SER A 5 -3.16 2.97 -10.64
CA SER A 5 -2.54 4.25 -11.00
C SER A 5 -1.02 4.10 -11.19
N GLY A 6 -0.36 5.16 -11.66
CA GLY A 6 1.09 5.15 -11.87
C GLY A 6 1.51 4.39 -13.12
N GLY A 7 2.64 3.66 -13.05
CA GLY A 7 3.26 3.00 -14.19
C GLY A 7 2.31 2.17 -15.05
N PRO A 8 1.54 1.23 -14.48
CA PRO A 8 0.60 0.42 -15.25
C PRO A 8 -0.44 1.23 -16.04
N MET A 9 -0.99 2.31 -15.46
CA MET A 9 -1.93 3.18 -16.18
C MET A 9 -1.22 3.98 -17.27
N ILE A 10 -0.06 4.53 -16.98
CA ILE A 10 0.72 5.37 -17.89
C ILE A 10 1.08 4.61 -19.16
N GLU A 11 1.56 3.38 -19.06
CA GLU A 11 1.88 2.55 -20.23
C GLU A 11 0.69 2.36 -21.16
N TYR A 12 -0.52 2.11 -20.63
CA TYR A 12 -1.72 2.01 -21.45
C TYR A 12 -2.11 3.35 -22.09
N VAL A 13 -1.94 4.47 -21.38
CA VAL A 13 -2.25 5.81 -21.91
C VAL A 13 -1.28 6.16 -23.02
N GLU A 14 0.00 5.94 -22.87
CA GLU A 14 1.05 6.20 -23.88
C GLU A 14 0.89 5.31 -25.11
N ALA A 15 0.46 4.07 -24.92
CA ALA A 15 0.10 3.17 -26.02
C ALA A 15 -1.22 3.55 -26.75
N GLY A 16 -1.88 4.63 -26.31
CA GLY A 16 -3.12 5.12 -26.93
C GLY A 16 -4.38 4.35 -26.51
N PHE A 17 -4.30 3.54 -25.47
CA PHE A 17 -5.44 2.75 -24.96
C PHE A 17 -6.23 3.45 -23.84
N GLY A 18 -5.79 4.62 -23.35
CA GLY A 18 -6.50 5.44 -22.39
C GLY A 18 -7.14 6.67 -23.04
N GLN A 19 -8.39 6.99 -22.70
CA GLN A 19 -9.05 8.22 -23.13
C GLN A 19 -9.07 9.24 -21.97
N PRO A 20 -8.87 10.56 -22.26
CA PRO A 20 -9.06 11.60 -21.27
C PRO A 20 -10.51 11.64 -20.78
N LEU A 21 -10.70 11.79 -19.47
CA LEU A 21 -12.01 11.74 -18.82
C LEU A 21 -12.48 13.10 -18.28
N ASP A 22 -11.72 14.17 -18.49
CA ASP A 22 -11.98 15.50 -17.90
C ASP A 22 -13.41 16.01 -18.18
N GLU A 23 -13.91 15.86 -19.41
CA GLU A 23 -15.28 16.25 -19.79
C GLU A 23 -16.35 15.46 -19.03
N TYR A 24 -16.08 14.19 -18.72
CA TYR A 24 -16.98 13.33 -17.96
C TYR A 24 -16.90 13.65 -16.45
N ILE A 25 -15.71 13.90 -15.92
CA ILE A 25 -15.52 14.36 -14.53
C ILE A 25 -16.33 15.62 -14.29
N ASP A 26 -16.30 16.58 -15.22
CA ASP A 26 -17.07 17.82 -15.12
C ASP A 26 -18.58 17.57 -15.32
N LYS A 27 -18.98 16.78 -16.34
CA LYS A 27 -20.38 16.46 -16.66
C LYS A 27 -21.11 15.79 -15.47
N TYR A 28 -20.43 14.87 -14.77
CA TYR A 28 -20.99 14.15 -13.63
C TYR A 28 -20.64 14.79 -12.26
N ASN A 29 -20.05 15.99 -12.29
CA ASN A 29 -19.68 16.76 -11.10
C ASN A 29 -18.80 15.97 -10.10
N LEU A 30 -17.92 15.09 -10.61
CA LEU A 30 -17.12 14.18 -9.78
C LEU A 30 -16.01 14.89 -8.98
N LYS A 31 -15.64 16.12 -9.35
CA LYS A 31 -14.72 16.95 -8.55
C LYS A 31 -15.29 17.29 -7.15
N ASP A 32 -16.61 17.42 -7.06
CA ASP A 32 -17.26 17.68 -5.75
C ASP A 32 -17.51 16.39 -4.96
N VAL A 33 -17.52 15.24 -5.62
CA VAL A 33 -17.80 13.93 -5.02
C VAL A 33 -16.52 13.26 -4.54
N LEU A 34 -15.52 13.16 -5.41
CA LEU A 34 -14.28 12.42 -5.17
C LEU A 34 -13.29 13.18 -4.29
N MET A 35 -12.49 12.48 -3.53
CA MET A 35 -11.33 13.05 -2.85
C MET A 35 -10.34 13.59 -3.89
N ASP A 36 -9.77 14.78 -3.63
CA ASP A 36 -8.84 15.42 -4.56
C ASP A 36 -7.62 14.54 -4.85
N ALA A 37 -7.07 13.89 -3.82
CA ALA A 37 -5.96 12.96 -3.95
C ALA A 37 -6.30 11.72 -4.84
N ALA A 38 -7.55 11.28 -4.88
CA ALA A 38 -7.99 10.18 -5.74
C ALA A 38 -7.97 10.59 -7.23
N LEU A 39 -8.45 11.80 -7.53
CA LEU A 39 -8.40 12.34 -8.88
C LEU A 39 -6.96 12.64 -9.33
N GLU A 40 -6.12 13.16 -8.43
CA GLU A 40 -4.71 13.40 -8.71
C GLU A 40 -3.98 12.13 -9.12
N GLN A 41 -4.21 11.02 -8.41
CA GLN A 41 -3.61 9.72 -8.73
C GLN A 41 -4.12 9.12 -10.06
N GLY A 42 -5.31 9.49 -10.51
CA GLY A 42 -5.84 9.13 -11.84
C GLY A 42 -5.38 10.06 -12.97
N THR A 43 -4.52 11.05 -12.67
CA THR A 43 -4.10 12.11 -13.60
C THR A 43 -2.71 11.84 -14.15
N TYR A 44 -2.56 12.02 -15.47
CA TYR A 44 -1.29 11.97 -16.16
C TYR A 44 -1.19 13.13 -17.17
N ASN A 45 -0.05 13.84 -17.17
CA ASN A 45 0.17 15.01 -18.03
C ASN A 45 -0.97 16.04 -17.98
N GLY A 46 -1.53 16.27 -16.78
CA GLY A 46 -2.58 17.26 -16.52
C GLY A 46 -3.98 16.87 -17.00
N LYS A 47 -4.21 15.61 -17.36
CA LYS A 47 -5.51 15.06 -17.73
C LYS A 47 -5.85 13.82 -16.91
N VAL A 48 -7.12 13.67 -16.58
CA VAL A 48 -7.62 12.47 -15.88
C VAL A 48 -7.80 11.34 -16.86
N TYR A 49 -7.16 10.20 -16.64
CA TYR A 49 -7.30 8.97 -17.43
C TYR A 49 -7.86 7.80 -16.62
N GLY A 50 -7.70 7.85 -15.30
CA GLY A 50 -8.18 6.84 -14.38
C GLY A 50 -9.32 7.37 -13.50
N LEU A 51 -10.48 6.71 -13.53
CA LEU A 51 -11.59 6.98 -12.62
C LEU A 51 -11.44 6.10 -11.37
N PRO A 52 -11.18 6.67 -10.16
CA PRO A 52 -11.02 5.89 -8.94
C PRO A 52 -12.37 5.31 -8.49
N VAL A 53 -12.50 3.99 -8.44
CA VAL A 53 -13.80 3.33 -8.16
C VAL A 53 -13.79 2.38 -6.98
N LEU A 54 -12.61 2.02 -6.46
CA LEU A 54 -12.51 1.15 -5.30
C LEU A 54 -12.25 1.96 -4.02
N ASN A 55 -11.69 1.33 -3.01
CA ASN A 55 -11.50 1.92 -1.69
C ASN A 55 -10.20 2.71 -1.54
N VAL A 56 -10.13 3.53 -0.50
CA VAL A 56 -8.87 4.04 0.03
C VAL A 56 -8.03 2.86 0.49
N ALA A 57 -6.83 2.71 -0.06
CA ALA A 57 -5.92 1.61 0.21
C ALA A 57 -4.58 2.15 0.73
N ILE A 58 -4.45 2.26 2.05
CA ILE A 58 -3.22 2.73 2.70
C ILE A 58 -2.59 1.63 3.55
N SER A 59 -1.27 1.63 3.62
CA SER A 59 -0.51 0.72 4.48
C SER A 59 -0.62 1.11 5.94
N GLY A 60 -0.70 0.11 6.79
CA GLY A 60 -0.59 0.24 8.24
C GLY A 60 -0.47 -1.13 8.89
N ILE A 61 -0.43 -1.16 10.18
CA ILE A 61 -0.27 -2.40 10.94
C ILE A 61 -1.59 -2.73 11.64
N TYR A 62 -2.15 -3.87 11.25
CA TYR A 62 -3.26 -4.51 11.95
C TYR A 62 -2.71 -5.35 13.11
N TYR A 63 -3.41 -5.37 14.23
CA TYR A 63 -3.00 -6.12 15.41
C TYR A 63 -4.17 -6.72 16.18
N ASN A 64 -3.89 -7.77 16.93
CA ASN A 64 -4.81 -8.41 17.85
C ASN A 64 -4.80 -7.68 19.21
N LYS A 65 -5.87 -6.92 19.52
CA LYS A 65 -6.01 -6.16 20.77
C LYS A 65 -5.94 -7.03 22.00
N GLU A 66 -6.51 -8.24 21.98
CA GLU A 66 -6.51 -9.16 23.12
C GLU A 66 -5.08 -9.63 23.44
N MET A 67 -4.25 -9.89 22.41
CA MET A 67 -2.82 -10.21 22.63
C MET A 67 -2.05 -9.02 23.23
N PHE A 68 -2.32 -7.80 22.74
CA PHE A 68 -1.70 -6.61 23.29
C PHE A 68 -2.08 -6.42 24.77
N GLU A 69 -3.34 -6.60 25.12
CA GLU A 69 -3.79 -6.57 26.51
C GLU A 69 -3.17 -7.70 27.36
N GLN A 70 -3.14 -8.93 26.84
CA GLN A 70 -2.59 -10.10 27.53
C GLN A 70 -1.12 -9.93 27.91
N TYR A 71 -0.33 -9.32 27.02
CA TYR A 71 1.11 -9.13 27.24
C TYR A 71 1.46 -7.71 27.71
N ASN A 72 0.48 -6.88 28.08
CA ASN A 72 0.63 -5.47 28.51
C ASN A 72 1.43 -4.65 27.49
N LEU A 73 1.12 -4.81 26.21
CA LEU A 73 1.75 -4.08 25.10
C LEU A 73 0.97 -2.81 24.81
N GLU A 74 1.66 -1.73 24.54
CA GLU A 74 1.09 -0.48 24.05
C GLU A 74 1.26 -0.38 22.54
N VAL A 75 0.37 0.36 21.87
CA VAL A 75 0.49 0.64 20.44
C VAL A 75 1.76 1.45 20.18
N PRO A 76 2.72 0.92 19.41
CA PRO A 76 4.01 1.57 19.20
C PRO A 76 3.90 2.80 18.30
N THR A 77 4.63 3.85 18.63
CA THR A 77 4.70 5.08 17.82
C THR A 77 6.06 5.25 17.12
N THR A 78 7.06 4.50 17.57
CA THR A 78 8.40 4.47 16.97
C THR A 78 8.82 3.05 16.61
N ILE A 79 9.84 2.91 15.76
CA ILE A 79 10.42 1.60 15.40
C ILE A 79 11.00 0.92 16.64
N SER A 80 11.67 1.66 17.52
CA SER A 80 12.19 1.08 18.77
C SER A 80 11.09 0.55 19.69
N ASP A 81 9.93 1.18 19.73
CA ASP A 81 8.79 0.67 20.51
C ASP A 81 8.17 -0.55 19.83
N LEU A 82 8.08 -0.55 18.50
CA LEU A 82 7.62 -1.71 17.73
C LEU A 82 8.53 -2.93 17.97
N GLU A 83 9.84 -2.73 17.98
CA GLU A 83 10.81 -3.79 18.27
C GLU A 83 10.65 -4.36 19.68
N LYS A 84 10.37 -3.52 20.70
CA LYS A 84 10.06 -4.00 22.07
C LYS A 84 8.79 -4.86 22.11
N VAL A 85 7.75 -4.44 21.37
CA VAL A 85 6.53 -5.24 21.19
C VAL A 85 6.89 -6.59 20.59
N CYS A 86 7.64 -6.60 19.48
CA CYS A 86 8.06 -7.81 18.79
C CYS A 86 8.92 -8.74 19.69
N ASP A 87 9.91 -8.18 20.38
CA ASP A 87 10.77 -8.94 21.30
C ASP A 87 9.93 -9.62 22.40
N THR A 88 8.98 -8.90 23.00
CA THR A 88 8.06 -9.46 24.01
C THR A 88 7.21 -10.60 23.44
N LEU A 89 6.71 -10.47 22.22
CA LEU A 89 5.92 -11.53 21.56
C LEU A 89 6.77 -12.77 21.30
N VAL A 90 7.99 -12.60 20.76
CA VAL A 90 8.92 -13.70 20.51
C VAL A 90 9.27 -14.44 21.82
N GLU A 91 9.56 -13.72 22.90
CA GLU A 91 9.83 -14.31 24.23
C GLU A 91 8.66 -15.16 24.75
N ASN A 92 7.44 -14.85 24.32
CA ASN A 92 6.24 -15.60 24.68
C ASN A 92 5.82 -16.64 23.60
N GLY A 93 6.65 -16.89 22.58
CA GLY A 93 6.42 -17.90 21.56
C GLY A 93 5.37 -17.50 20.51
N ILE A 94 5.06 -16.21 20.38
CA ILE A 94 4.15 -15.65 19.41
C ILE A 94 4.98 -15.03 18.27
N THR A 95 4.63 -15.34 17.03
CA THR A 95 5.22 -14.66 15.87
C THR A 95 4.72 -13.21 15.80
N PRO A 96 5.59 -12.19 15.81
CA PRO A 96 5.14 -10.81 15.74
C PRO A 96 4.29 -10.50 14.50
N PHE A 97 4.75 -10.85 13.31
CA PHE A 97 4.09 -10.50 12.05
C PHE A 97 3.63 -11.73 11.26
N ALA A 98 2.37 -11.74 10.86
CA ALA A 98 1.78 -12.71 9.96
C ALA A 98 2.08 -12.30 8.51
N LEU A 99 3.34 -12.46 8.08
CA LEU A 99 3.73 -12.18 6.69
C LEU A 99 3.72 -13.47 5.87
N ALA A 100 3.08 -13.43 4.70
CA ALA A 100 3.12 -14.46 3.67
C ALA A 100 3.65 -13.83 2.37
N ASN A 101 4.92 -14.13 2.02
CA ASN A 101 5.69 -13.35 1.04
C ASN A 101 5.99 -14.11 -0.27
N ALA A 102 5.27 -15.20 -0.56
CA ALA A 102 5.44 -15.90 -1.86
C ALA A 102 5.06 -15.00 -3.05
N SER A 103 4.05 -14.14 -2.88
CA SER A 103 3.60 -13.18 -3.88
C SER A 103 4.48 -11.91 -3.95
N LYS A 104 5.53 -11.78 -3.10
CA LYS A 104 6.55 -10.72 -3.05
C LYS A 104 6.04 -9.34 -2.64
N TRP A 105 4.88 -8.89 -3.14
CA TRP A 105 4.32 -7.56 -2.87
C TRP A 105 4.06 -7.29 -1.38
N THR A 106 3.76 -8.32 -0.61
CA THR A 106 3.53 -8.19 0.84
C THR A 106 4.80 -7.80 1.60
N GLY A 107 5.95 -8.37 1.25
CA GLY A 107 7.25 -8.00 1.81
C GLY A 107 7.68 -6.58 1.39
N SER A 108 7.38 -6.20 0.15
CA SER A 108 7.62 -4.84 -0.36
C SER A 108 6.97 -3.76 0.51
N MET A 109 5.82 -4.01 1.12
CA MET A 109 5.17 -3.05 2.03
C MET A 109 6.01 -2.69 3.24
N TYR A 110 6.73 -3.65 3.82
CA TYR A 110 7.67 -3.37 4.92
C TYR A 110 8.83 -2.51 4.44
N PHE A 111 9.41 -2.84 3.29
CA PHE A 111 10.52 -2.08 2.71
C PHE A 111 10.14 -0.63 2.43
N MET A 112 9.01 -0.40 1.75
CA MET A 112 8.53 0.94 1.43
C MET A 112 8.28 1.79 2.68
N ASN A 113 7.62 1.21 3.69
CA ASN A 113 7.36 1.92 4.93
C ASN A 113 8.67 2.28 5.66
N LEU A 114 9.60 1.34 5.82
CA LEU A 114 10.88 1.58 6.47
C LEU A 114 11.69 2.67 5.75
N ALA A 115 11.82 2.58 4.42
CA ALA A 115 12.53 3.57 3.61
C ALA A 115 11.91 4.97 3.75
N THR A 116 10.58 5.07 3.63
CA THR A 116 9.88 6.35 3.74
C THR A 116 9.93 6.92 5.17
N ARG A 117 9.87 6.09 6.20
CA ARG A 117 10.01 6.55 7.60
C ARG A 117 11.42 7.01 7.95
N TYR A 118 12.43 6.49 7.24
CA TYR A 118 13.82 6.92 7.42
C TYR A 118 14.14 8.18 6.62
N GLY A 119 13.85 8.21 5.31
CA GLY A 119 14.31 9.25 4.38
C GLY A 119 13.23 10.21 3.86
N GLY A 120 11.95 9.98 4.16
CA GLY A 120 10.84 10.73 3.54
C GLY A 120 10.60 10.33 2.09
N LEU A 121 10.03 11.24 1.30
CA LEU A 121 9.72 11.01 -0.13
C LEU A 121 10.90 11.26 -1.06
N GLU A 122 11.79 12.18 -0.68
CA GLU A 122 12.82 12.71 -1.55
C GLU A 122 13.76 11.63 -2.14
N PRO A 123 14.27 10.64 -1.35
CA PRO A 123 15.12 9.58 -1.91
C PRO A 123 14.47 8.82 -3.05
N PHE A 124 13.19 8.42 -2.88
CA PHE A 124 12.46 7.71 -3.91
C PHE A 124 12.23 8.57 -5.15
N GLN A 125 11.77 9.80 -4.97
CA GLN A 125 11.54 10.74 -6.07
C GLN A 125 12.82 11.00 -6.87
N LYS A 126 13.95 11.19 -6.19
CA LYS A 126 15.26 11.37 -6.84
C LYS A 126 15.73 10.12 -7.58
N ALA A 127 15.56 8.94 -6.99
CA ALA A 127 15.94 7.69 -7.64
C ALA A 127 15.16 7.47 -8.94
N VAL A 128 13.85 7.77 -8.93
CA VAL A 128 13.00 7.63 -10.13
C VAL A 128 13.28 8.69 -11.18
N SER A 129 13.56 9.96 -10.77
CA SER A 129 13.89 11.05 -11.72
C SER A 129 15.30 10.98 -12.29
N GLY A 130 16.16 10.10 -11.77
CA GLY A 130 17.57 10.01 -12.15
C GLY A 130 18.46 11.09 -11.50
N GLU A 131 17.93 11.86 -10.53
CA GLU A 131 18.70 12.82 -9.73
C GLU A 131 19.39 12.16 -8.53
N GLY A 132 19.01 10.92 -8.21
CA GLY A 132 19.58 10.07 -7.17
C GLY A 132 19.58 8.61 -7.60
N THR A 133 19.74 7.68 -6.65
CA THR A 133 19.78 6.24 -6.92
C THR A 133 19.04 5.46 -5.85
N PHE A 134 18.64 4.23 -6.16
CA PHE A 134 18.13 3.26 -5.18
C PHE A 134 19.22 2.74 -4.22
N GLU A 135 20.46 3.22 -4.32
CA GLU A 135 21.54 2.95 -3.36
C GLU A 135 21.58 3.99 -2.21
N ASP A 136 20.59 4.90 -2.12
CA ASP A 136 20.46 5.87 -1.02
C ASP A 136 20.36 5.17 0.34
N GLU A 137 20.85 5.83 1.39
CA GLU A 137 20.91 5.33 2.77
C GLU A 137 19.53 4.87 3.29
N SER A 138 18.45 5.49 2.83
CA SER A 138 17.09 5.14 3.24
C SER A 138 16.68 3.73 2.77
N PHE A 139 17.09 3.31 1.60
CA PHE A 139 16.82 1.98 1.08
C PHE A 139 17.75 0.93 1.70
N VAL A 140 19.01 1.29 1.98
CA VAL A 140 19.94 0.44 2.73
C VAL A 140 19.37 0.16 4.12
N TYR A 141 18.94 1.21 4.85
CA TYR A 141 18.30 1.10 6.16
C TYR A 141 17.10 0.15 6.14
N ALA A 142 16.22 0.27 5.13
CA ALA A 142 15.05 -0.59 5.02
C ALA A 142 15.44 -2.06 4.87
N GLY A 143 16.42 -2.36 4.03
CA GLY A 143 16.94 -3.72 3.84
C GLY A 143 17.61 -4.28 5.09
N GLU A 144 18.44 -3.49 5.78
CA GLU A 144 19.09 -3.87 7.05
C GLU A 144 18.07 -4.20 8.13
N LYS A 145 17.01 -3.36 8.28
CA LYS A 145 15.94 -3.59 9.26
C LYS A 145 15.14 -4.85 8.96
N ILE A 146 14.79 -5.10 7.70
CA ILE A 146 14.13 -6.35 7.31
C ILE A 146 14.98 -7.55 7.71
N GLN A 147 16.27 -7.56 7.38
CA GLN A 147 17.15 -8.67 7.71
C GLN A 147 17.38 -8.83 9.22
N GLU A 148 17.44 -7.72 9.95
CA GLU A 148 17.50 -7.75 11.42
C GLU A 148 16.25 -8.43 11.98
N TRP A 149 15.06 -8.02 11.53
CA TRP A 149 13.79 -8.57 12.01
C TRP A 149 13.59 -10.03 11.63
N VAL A 150 14.04 -10.46 10.44
CA VAL A 150 14.06 -11.89 10.07
C VAL A 150 14.95 -12.68 11.02
N LYS A 151 16.16 -12.21 11.31
CA LYS A 151 17.11 -12.87 12.21
C LYS A 151 16.63 -12.93 13.65
N LYS A 152 15.83 -11.95 14.09
CA LYS A 152 15.17 -11.92 15.39
C LYS A 152 13.93 -12.82 15.50
N GLY A 153 13.48 -13.41 14.38
CA GLY A 153 12.30 -14.26 14.34
C GLY A 153 10.97 -13.51 14.40
N TYR A 154 10.93 -12.28 13.90
CA TYR A 154 9.70 -11.50 13.86
C TYR A 154 8.71 -11.95 12.78
N PHE A 155 9.16 -12.76 11.83
CA PHE A 155 8.35 -13.32 10.75
C PHE A 155 8.27 -14.85 10.85
N PRO A 156 7.26 -15.48 10.22
CA PRO A 156 7.15 -16.92 10.16
C PRO A 156 8.38 -17.57 9.50
N GLU A 157 8.76 -18.75 9.99
CA GLU A 157 9.77 -19.56 9.31
C GLU A 157 9.28 -19.89 7.87
N GLY A 158 10.18 -19.75 6.89
CA GLY A 158 9.83 -19.98 5.48
C GLY A 158 8.88 -18.93 4.91
N VAL A 159 8.93 -17.70 5.38
CA VAL A 159 8.05 -16.57 5.00
C VAL A 159 7.85 -16.43 3.48
N ASN A 160 8.89 -16.66 2.67
CA ASN A 160 8.83 -16.59 1.22
C ASN A 160 8.12 -17.79 0.55
N SER A 161 7.71 -18.80 1.32
CA SER A 161 6.96 -19.95 0.84
C SER A 161 5.48 -19.89 1.21
N LEU A 162 5.08 -18.96 2.05
CA LEU A 162 3.69 -18.73 2.43
C LEU A 162 3.02 -17.81 1.42
N SER A 163 1.81 -18.17 0.94
CA SER A 163 1.03 -17.41 -0.03
C SER A 163 -0.04 -16.57 0.66
N GLU A 164 -0.03 -15.25 0.42
CA GLU A 164 -1.11 -14.36 0.86
C GLU A 164 -2.38 -14.59 0.03
N ASP A 165 -2.24 -14.88 -1.26
CA ASP A 165 -3.37 -15.14 -2.16
C ASP A 165 -4.16 -16.39 -1.74
N ASP A 166 -3.48 -17.37 -1.12
CA ASP A 166 -4.12 -18.55 -0.51
C ASP A 166 -4.55 -18.30 0.95
N GLY A 167 -4.38 -17.09 1.45
CA GLY A 167 -4.78 -16.66 2.78
C GLY A 167 -3.92 -17.23 3.92
N GLN A 168 -2.71 -17.73 3.64
CA GLN A 168 -1.85 -18.33 4.67
C GLN A 168 -1.39 -17.32 5.72
N GLY A 169 -1.19 -16.05 5.33
CA GLY A 169 -0.88 -14.97 6.27
C GLY A 169 -2.01 -14.76 7.28
N LYS A 170 -3.22 -14.53 6.81
CA LYS A 170 -4.39 -14.27 7.68
C LYS A 170 -4.74 -15.46 8.59
N GLN A 171 -4.47 -16.70 8.16
CA GLN A 171 -4.67 -17.86 9.02
C GLN A 171 -3.78 -17.86 10.27
N LEU A 172 -2.59 -17.26 10.19
CA LEU A 172 -1.73 -17.11 11.37
C LEU A 172 -2.35 -16.14 12.39
N LEU A 173 -3.02 -15.08 11.93
CA LEU A 173 -3.77 -14.15 12.79
C LEU A 173 -4.98 -14.84 13.40
N TYR A 174 -5.82 -15.50 12.60
CA TYR A 174 -7.07 -16.13 13.05
C TYR A 174 -6.83 -17.29 14.03
N GLN A 175 -5.66 -17.92 13.99
CA GLN A 175 -5.26 -18.99 14.88
C GLN A 175 -4.46 -18.51 16.10
N ASP A 176 -4.38 -17.19 16.30
CA ASP A 176 -3.59 -16.56 17.35
C ASP A 176 -2.11 -16.99 17.37
N LYS A 177 -1.55 -17.33 16.19
CA LYS A 177 -0.14 -17.69 16.00
C LYS A 177 0.74 -16.48 15.72
N ALA A 178 0.14 -15.41 15.19
CA ALA A 178 0.79 -14.14 14.97
C ALA A 178 -0.06 -13.00 15.51
N ALA A 179 0.59 -11.93 15.95
CA ALA A 179 -0.08 -10.82 16.62
C ALA A 179 -0.44 -9.66 15.68
N MET A 180 0.35 -9.44 14.62
CA MET A 180 0.25 -8.26 13.74
C MET A 180 0.42 -8.64 12.26
N THR A 181 0.04 -7.73 11.37
CA THR A 181 0.45 -7.76 9.95
C THR A 181 0.51 -6.34 9.40
N CYS A 182 1.53 -6.04 8.59
CA CYS A 182 1.60 -4.79 7.81
C CYS A 182 1.01 -5.05 6.42
N ILE A 183 -0.13 -4.46 6.13
CA ILE A 183 -0.85 -4.66 4.86
C ILE A 183 -1.77 -3.47 4.57
N GLY A 184 -2.30 -3.40 3.36
CA GLY A 184 -3.21 -2.32 2.95
C GLY A 184 -4.60 -2.41 3.57
N SER A 185 -5.28 -1.28 3.63
CA SER A 185 -6.56 -1.11 4.36
C SER A 185 -7.73 -1.90 3.78
N TRP A 186 -7.63 -2.49 2.61
CA TRP A 186 -8.61 -3.48 2.10
C TRP A 186 -8.76 -4.70 3.02
N TYR A 187 -7.75 -4.95 3.86
CA TYR A 187 -7.73 -6.10 4.77
C TYR A 187 -8.83 -6.02 5.84
N THR A 188 -9.30 -4.81 6.19
CA THR A 188 -10.45 -4.61 7.09
C THR A 188 -11.68 -5.36 6.56
N GLY A 189 -12.02 -5.14 5.29
CA GLY A 189 -13.14 -5.83 4.64
C GLY A 189 -12.94 -7.33 4.53
N THR A 190 -11.72 -7.77 4.20
CA THR A 190 -11.36 -9.18 4.12
C THR A 190 -11.57 -9.89 5.48
N ILE A 191 -11.02 -9.32 6.56
CA ILE A 191 -11.15 -9.88 7.91
C ILE A 191 -12.61 -9.90 8.35
N LYS A 192 -13.36 -8.82 8.09
CA LYS A 192 -14.78 -8.72 8.44
C LYS A 192 -15.62 -9.82 7.81
N GLN A 193 -15.32 -10.16 6.55
CA GLN A 193 -16.02 -11.24 5.82
C GLN A 193 -15.57 -12.63 6.26
N ASP A 194 -14.30 -12.83 6.56
CA ASP A 194 -13.73 -14.13 6.85
C ASP A 194 -13.92 -14.57 8.30
N SER A 195 -13.83 -13.66 9.26
CA SER A 195 -13.85 -13.96 10.70
C SER A 195 -14.37 -12.80 11.52
N GLU A 196 -15.68 -12.82 11.84
CA GLU A 196 -16.28 -11.85 12.76
C GLU A 196 -15.62 -11.91 14.16
N GLU A 197 -15.22 -13.10 14.61
CA GLU A 197 -14.53 -13.30 15.88
C GLU A 197 -13.23 -12.53 15.93
N PHE A 198 -12.38 -12.65 14.90
CA PHE A 198 -11.11 -11.92 14.84
C PHE A 198 -11.33 -10.42 14.59
N TYR A 199 -12.33 -10.06 13.79
CA TYR A 199 -12.68 -8.67 13.52
C TYR A 199 -13.01 -7.88 14.80
N ASN A 200 -13.69 -8.49 15.76
CA ASN A 200 -14.06 -7.86 17.05
C ASN A 200 -12.82 -7.52 17.90
N LYS A 201 -11.73 -8.24 17.75
CA LYS A 201 -10.46 -7.98 18.44
C LYS A 201 -9.41 -7.25 17.58
N LEU A 202 -9.78 -6.82 16.38
CA LEU A 202 -8.91 -6.13 15.45
C LEU A 202 -8.65 -4.68 15.90
N GLY A 203 -7.38 -4.29 15.88
CA GLY A 203 -6.93 -2.90 15.96
C GLY A 203 -6.07 -2.54 14.75
N TRP A 204 -5.81 -1.26 14.56
CA TRP A 204 -4.95 -0.76 13.50
C TRP A 204 -4.16 0.47 13.99
N PHE A 205 -2.95 0.65 13.47
CA PHE A 205 -2.17 1.85 13.65
C PHE A 205 -1.27 2.12 12.42
N PRO A 206 -0.93 3.39 12.14
CA PRO A 206 -0.04 3.72 11.04
C PRO A 206 1.36 3.17 11.32
N PHE A 207 2.14 2.89 10.27
CA PHE A 207 3.50 2.40 10.44
C PHE A 207 4.34 3.38 11.26
N PRO A 208 5.05 2.94 12.32
CA PRO A 208 5.72 3.83 13.27
C PRO A 208 6.85 4.66 12.67
N ALA A 209 7.17 5.79 13.31
CA ALA A 209 8.28 6.65 12.94
C ALA A 209 9.63 5.99 13.25
N VAL A 210 10.67 6.32 12.48
CA VAL A 210 12.05 5.95 12.79
C VAL A 210 12.61 6.91 13.83
N ASP A 211 13.14 6.37 14.92
CA ASP A 211 13.72 7.16 16.02
C ASP A 211 14.84 8.07 15.51
N GLY A 212 14.73 9.35 15.79
CA GLY A 212 15.72 10.34 15.40
C GLY A 212 15.72 10.75 13.93
N SER A 213 14.88 10.15 13.08
CA SER A 213 14.68 10.63 11.72
C SER A 213 13.95 11.98 11.71
N SER A 214 14.31 12.84 10.75
CA SER A 214 13.59 14.08 10.46
C SER A 214 12.47 13.92 9.43
N ALA A 215 12.28 12.71 8.91
CA ALA A 215 11.22 12.42 7.95
C ALA A 215 9.83 12.62 8.59
N ASP A 216 8.91 13.15 7.81
CA ASP A 216 7.54 13.36 8.26
C ASP A 216 6.81 12.01 8.42
N ALA A 217 6.52 11.65 9.66
CA ALA A 217 5.84 10.41 9.99
C ALA A 217 4.36 10.38 9.57
N SER A 218 3.77 11.50 9.15
CA SER A 218 2.41 11.56 8.62
C SER A 218 2.31 11.17 7.13
N ILE A 219 3.43 11.02 6.42
CA ILE A 219 3.43 10.48 5.06
C ILE A 219 2.87 9.06 5.10
N ILE A 220 1.94 8.75 4.22
CA ILE A 220 1.38 7.40 4.08
C ILE A 220 1.81 6.74 2.78
N ILE A 221 1.88 5.42 2.79
CA ILE A 221 2.07 4.60 1.59
C ILE A 221 0.70 4.07 1.15
N GLY A 222 0.34 4.27 -0.12
CA GLY A 222 -0.94 3.74 -0.60
C GLY A 222 -1.52 4.44 -1.81
N THR A 223 -2.76 4.10 -2.09
CA THR A 223 -3.61 4.70 -3.13
C THR A 223 -4.92 5.20 -2.53
N ILE A 224 -5.38 6.35 -2.99
CA ILE A 224 -6.70 6.86 -2.66
C ILE A 224 -7.65 6.47 -3.81
N GLY A 225 -8.18 5.27 -3.75
CA GLY A 225 -9.00 4.67 -4.82
C GLY A 225 -8.30 3.49 -5.50
N ASP A 226 -8.07 2.42 -4.78
CA ASP A 226 -7.27 1.21 -5.12
C ASP A 226 -7.65 0.48 -6.42
N GLY A 227 -8.34 1.07 -7.31
CA GLY A 227 -8.65 0.56 -8.63
C GLY A 227 -9.18 1.69 -9.47
N PHE A 228 -8.60 1.83 -10.63
CA PHE A 228 -8.93 2.87 -11.58
C PHE A 228 -9.54 2.27 -12.84
N LEU A 229 -10.67 2.80 -13.28
CA LEU A 229 -11.24 2.46 -14.58
C LEU A 229 -10.63 3.37 -15.64
N THR A 230 -9.99 2.76 -16.63
CA THR A 230 -9.48 3.42 -17.82
C THR A 230 -10.26 2.92 -19.03
N PHE A 231 -10.56 3.80 -19.98
CA PHE A 231 -11.47 3.51 -21.07
C PHE A 231 -10.73 3.51 -22.42
N ASN A 232 -10.85 2.40 -23.16
CA ASN A 232 -10.33 2.25 -24.53
C ASN A 232 -11.49 2.25 -25.55
N CYS A 233 -12.32 3.27 -25.47
CA CYS A 233 -13.42 3.49 -26.43
C CYS A 233 -13.72 4.97 -26.52
N THR A 234 -14.41 5.38 -27.58
CA THR A 234 -14.74 6.79 -27.87
C THR A 234 -16.22 6.96 -28.26
N GLY A 235 -16.70 8.20 -28.26
CA GLY A 235 -18.07 8.55 -28.66
C GLY A 235 -19.13 7.86 -27.81
N GLU A 236 -20.24 7.45 -28.40
CA GLU A 236 -21.39 6.85 -27.70
C GLU A 236 -21.03 5.63 -26.84
N LYS A 237 -19.96 4.90 -27.20
CA LYS A 237 -19.49 3.77 -26.38
C LYS A 237 -18.82 4.26 -25.08
N LEU A 238 -18.05 5.33 -25.15
CA LEU A 238 -17.45 5.93 -23.97
C LEU A 238 -18.52 6.57 -23.09
N ASP A 239 -19.51 7.25 -23.70
CA ASP A 239 -20.66 7.81 -22.99
C ASP A 239 -21.38 6.75 -22.14
N ALA A 240 -21.73 5.62 -22.77
CA ALA A 240 -22.41 4.53 -22.09
C ALA A 240 -21.54 3.82 -21.03
N ALA A 241 -20.26 3.63 -21.32
CA ALA A 241 -19.32 3.01 -20.38
C ALA A 241 -19.08 3.89 -19.16
N PHE A 242 -18.95 5.20 -19.35
CA PHE A 242 -18.78 6.14 -18.24
C PHE A 242 -20.05 6.29 -17.42
N GLU A 243 -21.23 6.34 -18.08
CA GLU A 243 -22.51 6.33 -17.37
C GLU A 243 -22.62 5.08 -16.45
N MET A 244 -22.27 3.90 -16.95
CA MET A 244 -22.23 2.69 -16.13
C MET A 244 -21.23 2.84 -14.97
N ALA A 245 -20.05 3.39 -15.20
CA ALA A 245 -19.04 3.59 -14.17
C ALA A 245 -19.45 4.63 -13.12
N SER A 246 -20.30 5.59 -13.47
CA SER A 246 -20.77 6.61 -12.52
C SER A 246 -21.62 6.03 -11.38
N TYR A 247 -22.23 4.86 -11.56
CA TYR A 247 -22.98 4.15 -10.52
C TYR A 247 -22.12 3.74 -9.32
N TYR A 248 -20.79 3.64 -9.46
CA TYR A 248 -19.89 3.43 -8.33
C TYR A 248 -19.96 4.53 -7.26
N PHE A 249 -20.55 5.69 -7.59
CA PHE A 249 -20.67 6.84 -6.68
C PHE A 249 -22.11 7.08 -6.20
N ASP A 250 -23.04 6.23 -6.54
CA ASP A 250 -24.41 6.27 -6.05
C ASP A 250 -24.44 5.85 -4.57
N ASP A 251 -25.42 6.36 -3.82
CA ASP A 251 -25.51 6.11 -2.39
C ASP A 251 -25.61 4.62 -2.05
N GLU A 252 -26.32 3.82 -2.86
CA GLU A 252 -26.48 2.38 -2.67
C GLU A 252 -25.14 1.64 -2.76
N GLU A 253 -24.29 1.97 -3.76
CA GLU A 253 -22.96 1.35 -3.91
C GLU A 253 -22.00 1.80 -2.82
N LEU A 254 -22.03 3.09 -2.47
CA LEU A 254 -21.19 3.62 -1.39
C LEU A 254 -21.55 3.02 -0.02
N ASP A 255 -22.84 2.85 0.27
CA ASP A 255 -23.31 2.17 1.47
C ASP A 255 -22.86 0.70 1.48
N PHE A 256 -22.99 0.00 0.35
CA PHE A 256 -22.50 -1.36 0.18
C PHE A 256 -20.99 -1.48 0.43
N MET A 257 -20.19 -0.54 -0.07
CA MET A 257 -18.74 -0.49 0.19
C MET A 257 -18.45 -0.39 1.69
N VAL A 258 -19.11 0.55 2.39
CA VAL A 258 -18.91 0.77 3.83
C VAL A 258 -19.39 -0.44 4.66
N GLU A 259 -20.52 -1.03 4.33
CA GLU A 259 -21.04 -2.25 4.99
C GLU A 259 -20.05 -3.41 4.88
N ASN A 260 -19.30 -3.48 3.78
CA ASN A 260 -18.26 -4.49 3.54
C ASN A 260 -16.86 -4.08 4.03
N GLY A 261 -16.76 -3.06 4.88
CA GLY A 261 -15.50 -2.63 5.50
C GLY A 261 -14.53 -1.92 4.55
N LYS A 262 -15.02 -1.37 3.45
CA LYS A 262 -14.26 -0.56 2.51
C LYS A 262 -14.46 0.93 2.80
N ILE A 263 -13.47 1.73 2.48
CA ILE A 263 -13.50 3.19 2.62
C ILE A 263 -13.61 3.78 1.21
N PRO A 264 -14.79 4.26 0.77
CA PRO A 264 -14.94 4.82 -0.57
C PRO A 264 -14.10 6.10 -0.73
N PRO A 265 -13.51 6.36 -1.93
CA PRO A 265 -12.64 7.52 -2.16
C PRO A 265 -13.43 8.82 -2.39
N VAL A 266 -14.46 9.04 -1.60
CA VAL A 266 -15.38 10.18 -1.70
C VAL A 266 -15.27 11.11 -0.51
N LYS A 267 -15.51 12.42 -0.70
CA LYS A 267 -15.40 13.45 0.32
C LYS A 267 -16.35 13.20 1.51
N LYS A 268 -17.53 12.61 1.27
CA LYS A 268 -18.53 12.29 2.30
C LYS A 268 -18.19 11.01 3.11
N ALA A 269 -17.12 10.28 2.78
CA ALA A 269 -16.79 9.01 3.46
C ALA A 269 -16.74 9.12 5.00
N LYS A 270 -16.27 10.25 5.53
CA LYS A 270 -16.21 10.51 6.98
C LYS A 270 -17.58 10.46 7.67
N GLU A 271 -18.64 10.83 6.96
CA GLU A 271 -20.01 10.83 7.48
C GLU A 271 -20.64 9.44 7.43
N MET A 272 -20.14 8.57 6.57
CA MET A 272 -20.68 7.23 6.31
C MET A 272 -20.03 6.16 7.20
N ILE A 273 -18.74 6.31 7.56
CA ILE A 273 -17.96 5.29 8.25
C ILE A 273 -18.18 5.39 9.76
N THR A 274 -18.70 4.31 10.35
CA THR A 274 -18.93 4.19 11.80
C THR A 274 -18.02 3.17 12.47
N ASP A 275 -17.40 2.29 11.70
CA ASP A 275 -16.45 1.30 12.19
C ASP A 275 -15.17 1.95 12.73
N PRO A 276 -14.73 1.64 13.98
CA PRO A 276 -13.60 2.31 14.60
C PRO A 276 -12.27 2.10 13.88
N VAL A 277 -12.03 0.92 13.29
CA VAL A 277 -10.80 0.63 12.54
C VAL A 277 -10.76 1.44 11.24
N SER A 278 -11.86 1.43 10.50
CA SER A 278 -11.99 2.21 9.25
C SER A 278 -11.93 3.72 9.51
N GLN A 279 -12.44 4.21 10.67
CA GLN A 279 -12.29 5.60 11.07
C GLN A 279 -10.83 6.00 11.32
N GLN A 280 -10.05 5.15 12.01
CA GLN A 280 -8.61 5.39 12.22
C GLN A 280 -7.84 5.44 10.89
N ILE A 281 -8.15 4.54 9.97
CA ILE A 281 -7.55 4.50 8.63
C ILE A 281 -7.90 5.77 7.84
N LEU A 282 -9.17 6.17 7.82
CA LEU A 282 -9.62 7.38 7.13
C LEU A 282 -9.00 8.64 7.75
N GLU A 283 -8.87 8.69 9.08
CA GLU A 283 -8.21 9.79 9.79
C GLU A 283 -6.73 9.89 9.40
N ALA A 284 -6.01 8.77 9.34
CA ALA A 284 -4.64 8.73 8.89
C ALA A 284 -4.50 9.20 7.44
N ALA A 285 -5.39 8.74 6.53
CA ALA A 285 -5.41 9.17 5.14
C ALA A 285 -5.72 10.67 4.98
N THR A 286 -6.63 11.21 5.80
CA THR A 286 -7.05 12.63 5.74
C THR A 286 -5.99 13.56 6.32
N ASN A 287 -5.26 13.12 7.35
CA ASN A 287 -4.23 13.92 8.04
C ASN A 287 -2.84 13.73 7.42
N ALA A 288 -2.70 12.88 6.42
CA ALA A 288 -1.43 12.66 5.75
C ALA A 288 -0.94 13.95 5.08
N SER A 289 0.33 14.28 5.28
CA SER A 289 0.98 15.41 4.59
C SER A 289 1.20 15.10 3.11
N SER A 290 1.36 13.81 2.78
CA SER A 290 1.55 13.31 1.42
C SER A 290 1.22 11.84 1.33
N VAL A 291 0.89 11.38 0.13
CA VAL A 291 0.67 9.98 -0.21
C VAL A 291 1.78 9.52 -1.14
N GLN A 292 2.58 8.56 -0.71
CA GLN A 292 3.50 7.84 -1.57
C GLN A 292 2.77 6.65 -2.19
N LEU A 293 2.62 6.64 -3.50
CA LEU A 293 2.08 5.48 -4.19
C LEU A 293 2.97 4.25 -3.94
N TRP A 294 2.36 3.07 -3.87
CA TRP A 294 3.08 1.80 -3.78
C TRP A 294 4.21 1.74 -4.82
N TYR A 295 5.40 1.34 -4.44
CA TYR A 295 6.54 1.33 -5.36
C TYR A 295 6.29 0.43 -6.57
N ASP A 296 5.65 -0.72 -6.35
CA ASP A 296 5.29 -1.66 -7.40
C ASP A 296 4.18 -1.15 -8.35
N GLN A 297 3.43 -0.13 -7.95
CA GLN A 297 2.46 0.56 -8.82
C GLN A 297 3.05 1.85 -9.42
N TYR A 298 3.97 2.51 -8.73
CA TYR A 298 4.59 3.75 -9.23
C TYR A 298 5.63 3.46 -10.31
N LEU A 299 6.47 2.46 -10.08
CA LEU A 299 7.59 2.12 -10.97
C LEU A 299 7.09 1.49 -12.28
N PRO A 300 7.85 1.62 -13.38
CA PRO A 300 7.58 0.84 -14.59
C PRO A 300 7.52 -0.65 -14.27
N PRO A 301 6.67 -1.44 -14.93
CA PRO A 301 6.42 -2.84 -14.56
C PRO A 301 7.67 -3.71 -14.44
N VAL A 302 8.66 -3.53 -15.30
CA VAL A 302 9.92 -4.30 -15.22
C VAL A 302 10.74 -3.93 -13.99
N VAL A 303 10.76 -2.66 -13.61
CA VAL A 303 11.46 -2.17 -12.41
C VAL A 303 10.69 -2.55 -11.15
N SER A 304 9.36 -2.53 -11.22
CA SER A 304 8.45 -2.99 -10.18
C SER A 304 8.68 -4.46 -9.83
N GLU A 305 8.83 -5.34 -10.83
CA GLU A 305 9.17 -6.74 -10.59
C GLU A 305 10.53 -6.89 -9.93
N ALA A 306 11.56 -6.16 -10.41
CA ALA A 306 12.89 -6.17 -9.79
C ALA A 306 12.83 -5.71 -8.32
N HIS A 307 12.03 -4.67 -8.00
CA HIS A 307 11.81 -4.23 -6.63
C HIS A 307 11.21 -5.34 -5.76
N LYS A 308 10.18 -6.02 -6.24
CA LYS A 308 9.54 -7.11 -5.51
C LYS A 308 10.47 -8.31 -5.33
N ASP A 309 11.26 -8.65 -6.35
CA ASP A 309 12.26 -9.71 -6.30
C ASP A 309 13.34 -9.41 -5.25
N THR A 310 13.93 -8.22 -5.30
CA THR A 310 14.97 -7.83 -4.34
C THR A 310 14.43 -7.78 -2.91
N CYS A 311 13.18 -7.32 -2.69
CA CYS A 311 12.55 -7.42 -1.37
C CYS A 311 12.43 -8.87 -0.88
N GLN A 312 12.02 -9.81 -1.75
CA GLN A 312 11.92 -11.22 -1.38
C GLN A 312 13.28 -11.82 -1.00
N GLU A 313 14.37 -11.45 -1.70
CA GLU A 313 15.73 -11.88 -1.40
C GLU A 313 16.22 -11.34 -0.04
N LEU A 314 15.81 -10.11 0.34
CA LEU A 314 16.10 -9.57 1.68
C LEU A 314 15.45 -10.39 2.78
N PHE A 315 14.18 -10.77 2.64
CA PHE A 315 13.49 -11.68 3.58
C PHE A 315 14.06 -13.09 3.58
N GLY A 316 14.62 -13.53 2.44
CA GLY A 316 15.30 -14.82 2.30
C GLY A 316 16.72 -14.83 2.87
N LEU A 317 17.29 -13.68 3.22
CA LEU A 317 18.70 -13.48 3.60
C LEU A 317 19.68 -13.96 2.53
N THR A 318 19.31 -13.86 1.26
CA THR A 318 20.06 -14.35 0.09
C THR A 318 20.79 -13.24 -0.66
N MET A 319 20.42 -11.99 -0.43
CA MET A 319 21.13 -10.78 -0.86
C MET A 319 21.43 -9.87 0.32
N THR A 320 22.53 -9.11 0.27
CA THR A 320 22.71 -7.99 1.21
C THR A 320 21.83 -6.80 0.78
N PRO A 321 21.54 -5.84 1.69
CA PRO A 321 20.79 -4.63 1.34
C PRO A 321 21.41 -3.85 0.17
N GLU A 322 22.74 -3.73 0.16
CA GLU A 322 23.47 -3.03 -0.90
C GLU A 322 23.38 -3.78 -2.26
N GLU A 323 23.45 -5.11 -2.25
CA GLU A 323 23.29 -5.93 -3.48
C GLU A 323 21.87 -5.81 -4.02
N ALA A 324 20.83 -5.86 -3.15
CA ALA A 324 19.44 -5.72 -3.52
C ALA A 324 19.16 -4.34 -4.15
N ASN A 325 19.65 -3.27 -3.51
CA ASN A 325 19.48 -1.91 -4.01
C ASN A 325 20.21 -1.65 -5.32
N LYS A 326 21.38 -2.27 -5.50
CA LYS A 326 22.15 -2.20 -6.74
C LYS A 326 21.47 -2.92 -7.90
N GLU A 327 20.84 -4.06 -7.64
CA GLU A 327 20.08 -4.78 -8.66
C GLU A 327 18.82 -3.99 -9.07
N LEU A 328 18.14 -3.36 -8.10
CA LEU A 328 17.02 -2.47 -8.39
C LEU A 328 17.45 -1.24 -9.21
N GLN A 329 18.58 -0.60 -8.84
CA GLN A 329 19.11 0.52 -9.60
C GLN A 329 19.48 0.13 -11.04
N LYS A 330 20.09 -1.02 -11.21
CA LYS A 330 20.43 -1.55 -12.54
C LYS A 330 19.18 -1.74 -13.40
N ALA A 331 18.09 -2.29 -12.85
CA ALA A 331 16.82 -2.42 -13.56
C ALA A 331 16.26 -1.06 -14.01
N MET A 332 16.39 -0.03 -13.15
CA MET A 332 15.98 1.34 -13.48
C MET A 332 16.83 1.96 -14.59
N ASP A 333 18.15 1.76 -14.54
CA ASP A 333 19.09 2.26 -15.55
C ASP A 333 18.85 1.61 -16.92
N GLU A 334 18.59 0.31 -16.93
CA GLU A 334 18.28 -0.45 -18.16
C GLU A 334 16.95 0.04 -18.77
N TYR A 335 15.92 0.26 -17.94
CA TYR A 335 14.65 0.82 -18.38
C TYR A 335 14.83 2.21 -18.98
N ASN A 336 15.50 3.11 -18.27
CA ASN A 336 15.74 4.49 -18.73
C ASN A 336 16.55 4.53 -20.04
N SER A 337 17.56 3.64 -20.18
CA SER A 337 18.38 3.57 -21.40
C SER A 337 17.57 3.15 -22.62
N SER A 338 16.61 2.23 -22.43
CA SER A 338 15.76 1.74 -23.53
C SER A 338 14.66 2.72 -23.94
N HIS A 339 14.29 3.69 -23.08
CA HIS A 339 13.19 4.65 -23.33
C HIS A 339 13.71 6.07 -23.63
N ASN A 340 15.01 6.35 -23.46
CA ASN A 340 15.61 7.62 -23.85
C ASN A 340 16.15 7.64 -25.29
N GLU A 341 16.05 6.53 -26.04
CA GLU A 341 16.47 6.43 -27.45
C GLU A 341 15.32 6.72 -28.43
N GLU A 342 14.10 7.01 -27.95
CA GLU A 342 12.94 7.45 -28.75
C GLU A 342 12.70 8.97 -28.59
#